data_169584ddfd7eb6d6185a0f01fb0808b2
#
_entry.id   169584ddfd7eb6d6185a0f01fb0808b2
#
_cell.length_a   1.000
_cell.length_b   1.000
_cell.length_c   1.000
_cell.angle_alpha   90.00
_cell.angle_beta   90.00
_cell.angle_gamma   90.00
#
_symmetry.space_group_name_H-M   'P 1'
#
loop_
_entity.id
_entity.type
_entity.pdbx_description
1 polymer ?
#
loop_
_entity_poly.entity_id
_entity_poly.type
_entity_poly.pdbx_seq_one_letter_code
_entity_poly.pdbx_strand_id
1 'polypeptide(L)'
;WKRREKPVMEPHLAWEKITVMCPHVLWEDELQCYRMWYSAGRMHEADAIGIAVSKDGITWEKDADNPIFTPNPEKYWEIGKVEACFVCPKRNGWYHMFYLGMDGDLIACVGLARSRDGKTDWQRHPSNPIIAGFDGSWDWSGICKASVLETENGYMLWYNGCNRRFEEIGLAVHDGFDLGFPKEGEEGVDERGDGTGLGGVNYYVRDCIARY
;
A
#
# COMPACT_ATOMS: atom_id res chain seq x y z
N TRP A 1 -21.27 6.42 -19.57
CA TRP A 1 -20.97 6.88 -18.21
C TRP A 1 -21.67 8.21 -17.92
N LYS A 2 -22.33 8.32 -16.73
CA LYS A 2 -22.92 9.57 -16.25
C LYS A 2 -22.11 10.02 -15.02
N ARG A 3 -21.35 11.12 -15.17
CA ARG A 3 -20.57 11.72 -14.08
C ARG A 3 -21.50 12.47 -13.13
N ARG A 4 -21.23 12.37 -11.82
CA ARG A 4 -21.90 13.20 -10.82
C ARG A 4 -21.36 14.63 -10.86
N GLU A 5 -22.19 15.59 -10.48
CA GLU A 5 -21.83 17.02 -10.47
C GLU A 5 -20.91 17.37 -9.30
N LYS A 6 -21.04 16.66 -8.16
CA LYS A 6 -20.22 16.89 -6.97
C LYS A 6 -19.36 15.67 -6.65
N PRO A 7 -18.20 15.86 -6.03
CA PRO A 7 -17.41 14.74 -5.51
C PRO A 7 -18.21 13.96 -4.47
N VAL A 8 -17.91 12.68 -4.34
CA VAL A 8 -18.53 11.79 -3.32
C VAL A 8 -17.75 11.82 -2.00
N MET A 9 -16.53 12.35 -2.02
CA MET A 9 -15.68 12.50 -0.84
C MET A 9 -14.79 13.74 -0.98
N GLU A 10 -14.70 14.53 0.07
CA GLU A 10 -13.85 15.72 0.17
C GLU A 10 -13.01 15.63 1.45
N PRO A 11 -11.80 16.24 1.50
CA PRO A 11 -11.01 16.30 2.70
C PRO A 11 -11.67 17.22 3.74
N HIS A 12 -11.89 16.72 4.96
CA HIS A 12 -12.43 17.51 6.07
C HIS A 12 -11.90 17.09 7.44
N LEU A 13 -11.20 15.96 7.53
CA LEU A 13 -10.54 15.54 8.76
C LEU A 13 -9.12 16.14 8.82
N ALA A 14 -8.64 16.46 10.00
CA ALA A 14 -7.35 17.16 10.17
C ALA A 14 -6.17 16.41 9.53
N TRP A 15 -6.14 15.10 9.59
CA TRP A 15 -5.07 14.28 9.00
C TRP A 15 -5.10 14.26 7.45
N GLU A 16 -6.27 14.49 6.84
CA GLU A 16 -6.44 14.51 5.38
C GLU A 16 -5.82 15.74 4.73
N LYS A 17 -5.57 16.79 5.52
CA LYS A 17 -5.00 18.06 5.08
C LYS A 17 -5.80 18.65 3.90
N ILE A 18 -5.33 18.47 2.67
CA ILE A 18 -5.90 19.11 1.49
C ILE A 18 -6.31 18.12 0.39
N THR A 19 -6.10 16.81 0.59
CA THR A 19 -6.42 15.84 -0.47
C THR A 19 -6.94 14.52 0.08
N VAL A 20 -7.85 13.91 -0.70
CA VAL A 20 -8.22 12.49 -0.63
C VAL A 20 -8.04 11.90 -2.02
N MET A 21 -7.40 10.75 -2.13
CA MET A 21 -7.01 10.15 -3.40
C MET A 21 -6.91 8.62 -3.33
N CYS A 22 -6.62 8.00 -4.46
CA CYS A 22 -6.34 6.56 -4.58
C CYS A 22 -7.41 5.68 -3.90
N PRO A 23 -8.70 5.83 -4.25
CA PRO A 23 -9.74 5.01 -3.66
C PRO A 23 -9.63 3.57 -4.15
N HIS A 24 -9.70 2.61 -3.23
CA HIS A 24 -9.93 1.21 -3.51
C HIS A 24 -11.22 0.77 -2.82
N VAL A 25 -12.18 0.24 -3.57
CA VAL A 25 -13.53 -0.05 -3.06
C VAL A 25 -13.85 -1.53 -3.24
N LEU A 26 -14.32 -2.15 -2.16
CA LEU A 26 -14.90 -3.50 -2.18
C LEU A 26 -16.36 -3.44 -1.72
N TRP A 27 -17.16 -4.34 -2.24
CA TRP A 27 -18.45 -4.68 -1.64
C TRP A 27 -18.23 -5.75 -0.58
N GLU A 28 -18.76 -5.52 0.61
CA GLU A 28 -18.65 -6.43 1.76
C GLU A 28 -19.99 -7.13 1.99
N ASP A 29 -20.09 -8.39 1.58
CA ASP A 29 -21.32 -9.17 1.69
C ASP A 29 -21.79 -9.35 3.14
N GLU A 30 -20.86 -9.56 4.08
CA GLU A 30 -21.18 -9.72 5.49
C GLU A 30 -21.76 -8.44 6.12
N LEU A 31 -21.32 -7.26 5.67
CA LEU A 31 -21.72 -5.96 6.19
C LEU A 31 -22.80 -5.29 5.35
N GLN A 32 -23.10 -5.84 4.15
CA GLN A 32 -24.03 -5.28 3.18
C GLN A 32 -23.75 -3.80 2.89
N CYS A 33 -22.47 -3.47 2.65
CA CYS A 33 -22.02 -2.11 2.32
C CYS A 33 -20.79 -2.12 1.43
N TYR A 34 -20.55 -0.98 0.78
CA TYR A 34 -19.26 -0.68 0.18
C TYR A 34 -18.29 -0.23 1.27
N ARG A 35 -17.06 -0.68 1.17
CA ARG A 35 -15.95 -0.22 1.98
C ARG A 35 -14.88 0.36 1.06
N MET A 36 -14.41 1.55 1.38
CA MET A 36 -13.36 2.24 0.63
C MET A 36 -12.14 2.43 1.52
N TRP A 37 -11.00 1.98 1.06
CA TRP A 37 -9.71 2.43 1.57
C TRP A 37 -9.24 3.56 0.67
N TYR A 38 -8.80 4.66 1.26
CA TYR A 38 -8.36 5.85 0.53
C TYR A 38 -7.12 6.46 1.17
N SER A 39 -6.34 7.13 0.36
CA SER A 39 -5.16 7.84 0.82
C SER A 39 -5.46 9.30 1.02
N ALA A 40 -4.82 9.95 2.00
CA ALA A 40 -5.02 11.37 2.24
C ALA A 40 -3.78 12.04 2.80
N GLY A 41 -3.67 13.36 2.62
CA GLY A 41 -2.55 14.15 3.08
C GLY A 41 -2.32 15.41 2.28
N ARG A 42 -1.09 15.63 1.82
CA ARG A 42 -0.72 16.76 0.96
C ARG A 42 -1.13 16.51 -0.49
N MET A 43 -1.13 17.57 -1.30
CA MET A 43 -1.45 17.48 -2.72
C MET A 43 -0.45 16.59 -3.45
N HIS A 44 -0.96 15.67 -4.26
CA HIS A 44 -0.22 14.68 -5.06
C HIS A 44 0.52 13.61 -4.28
N GLU A 45 0.60 13.71 -2.96
CA GLU A 45 1.34 12.79 -2.11
C GLU A 45 0.58 12.60 -0.80
N ALA A 46 0.00 11.42 -0.61
CA ALA A 46 -0.70 11.12 0.62
C ALA A 46 0.30 10.80 1.76
N ASP A 47 -0.12 11.04 2.99
CA ASP A 47 0.70 10.75 4.16
C ASP A 47 0.29 9.42 4.82
N ALA A 48 -0.99 9.01 4.67
CA ALA A 48 -1.57 7.86 5.36
C ALA A 48 -2.79 7.31 4.63
N ILE A 49 -3.29 6.16 5.08
CA ILE A 49 -4.47 5.48 4.54
C ILE A 49 -5.59 5.52 5.57
N GLY A 50 -6.80 5.88 5.12
CA GLY A 50 -8.03 5.85 5.88
C GLY A 50 -9.06 4.90 5.28
N ILE A 51 -10.20 4.79 5.97
CA ILE A 51 -11.32 3.94 5.57
C ILE A 51 -12.65 4.69 5.67
N ALA A 52 -13.57 4.38 4.77
CA ALA A 52 -14.94 4.87 4.79
C ALA A 52 -15.91 3.77 4.35
N VAL A 53 -17.17 3.88 4.76
CA VAL A 53 -18.23 2.95 4.40
C VAL A 53 -19.37 3.67 3.71
N SER A 54 -20.12 2.93 2.87
CA SER A 54 -21.30 3.48 2.18
C SER A 54 -22.32 2.37 1.90
N LYS A 55 -23.61 2.69 2.00
CA LYS A 55 -24.69 1.78 1.59
C LYS A 55 -25.05 1.89 0.11
N ASP A 56 -24.76 3.02 -0.49
CA ASP A 56 -25.20 3.38 -1.86
C ASP A 56 -24.05 3.65 -2.83
N GLY A 57 -22.78 3.62 -2.35
CA GLY A 57 -21.59 3.98 -3.12
C GLY A 57 -21.44 5.47 -3.42
N ILE A 58 -22.30 6.30 -2.85
CA ILE A 58 -22.40 7.74 -3.11
C ILE A 58 -22.17 8.55 -1.84
N THR A 59 -22.87 8.19 -0.78
CA THR A 59 -22.77 8.82 0.54
C THR A 59 -21.80 8.00 1.39
N TRP A 60 -20.65 8.60 1.72
CA TRP A 60 -19.59 7.93 2.43
C TRP A 60 -19.44 8.45 3.85
N GLU A 61 -19.40 7.55 4.80
CA GLU A 61 -19.13 7.82 6.20
C GLU A 61 -17.67 7.41 6.50
N LYS A 62 -16.84 8.39 6.83
CA LYS A 62 -15.45 8.19 7.21
C LYS A 62 -15.38 7.65 8.63
N ASP A 63 -14.48 6.71 8.85
CA ASP A 63 -14.27 6.14 10.17
C ASP A 63 -13.68 7.17 11.14
N ALA A 64 -14.14 7.16 12.39
CA ALA A 64 -13.68 8.08 13.43
C ALA A 64 -12.23 7.82 13.86
N ASP A 65 -11.75 6.59 13.70
CA ASP A 65 -10.38 6.18 14.07
C ASP A 65 -9.36 6.44 12.95
N ASN A 66 -9.78 7.07 11.84
CA ASN A 66 -8.85 7.42 10.77
C ASN A 66 -7.73 8.36 11.22
N PRO A 67 -6.49 8.21 10.70
CA PRO A 67 -6.06 7.21 9.69
C PRO A 67 -5.87 5.82 10.31
N ILE A 68 -6.24 4.77 9.56
CA ILE A 68 -6.12 3.38 10.00
C ILE A 68 -4.74 2.76 9.71
N PHE A 69 -3.94 3.38 8.85
CA PHE A 69 -2.61 2.91 8.50
C PHE A 69 -1.67 4.08 8.24
N THR A 70 -0.58 4.15 9.00
CA THR A 70 0.38 5.26 8.99
C THR A 70 1.79 4.74 8.72
N PRO A 71 2.74 5.60 8.33
CA PRO A 71 4.15 5.24 8.22
C PRO A 71 4.68 4.57 9.47
N ASN A 72 5.64 3.67 9.30
CA ASN A 72 6.38 3.09 10.41
C ASN A 72 7.74 3.80 10.53
N PRO A 73 7.98 4.58 11.61
CA PRO A 73 9.23 5.32 11.77
C PRO A 73 10.46 4.44 11.97
N GLU A 74 10.28 3.16 12.28
CA GLU A 74 11.37 2.19 12.47
C GLU A 74 11.80 1.53 11.16
N LYS A 75 11.03 1.71 10.08
CA LYS A 75 11.30 1.13 8.76
C LYS A 75 11.63 2.21 7.74
N TYR A 76 12.90 2.31 7.35
CA TYR A 76 13.40 3.37 6.48
C TYR A 76 12.60 3.50 5.17
N TRP A 77 12.24 2.40 4.52
CA TRP A 77 11.57 2.39 3.22
C TRP A 77 10.12 2.93 3.23
N GLU A 78 9.50 3.08 4.40
CA GLU A 78 8.15 3.65 4.57
C GLU A 78 8.08 4.75 5.64
N ILE A 79 9.24 5.27 6.08
CA ILE A 79 9.30 6.28 7.15
C ILE A 79 8.62 7.59 6.76
N GLY A 80 8.60 7.90 5.47
CA GLY A 80 8.05 9.16 4.96
C GLY A 80 6.54 9.10 4.80
N LYS A 81 6.02 8.08 4.11
CA LYS A 81 4.61 8.02 3.70
C LYS A 81 4.15 6.59 3.45
N VAL A 82 2.83 6.40 3.54
CA VAL A 82 2.14 5.21 3.05
C VAL A 82 0.89 5.63 2.27
N GLU A 83 0.69 5.04 1.09
CA GLU A 83 -0.42 5.41 0.22
C GLU A 83 -0.84 4.32 -0.78
N ALA A 84 -1.82 4.63 -1.62
CA ALA A 84 -2.20 3.91 -2.84
C ALA A 84 -2.36 2.40 -2.62
N CYS A 85 -3.17 2.01 -1.64
CA CYS A 85 -3.38 0.61 -1.32
C CYS A 85 -4.35 -0.08 -2.28
N PHE A 86 -4.11 -1.38 -2.46
CA PHE A 86 -5.02 -2.35 -3.05
C PHE A 86 -5.33 -3.41 -1.99
N VAL A 87 -6.60 -3.58 -1.63
CA VAL A 87 -7.03 -4.55 -0.63
C VAL A 87 -7.72 -5.71 -1.32
N CYS A 88 -7.22 -6.92 -1.13
CA CYS A 88 -7.86 -8.13 -1.63
C CYS A 88 -9.11 -8.46 -0.79
N PRO A 89 -10.16 -9.04 -1.41
CA PRO A 89 -11.28 -9.60 -0.66
C PRO A 89 -10.81 -10.56 0.44
N LYS A 90 -11.57 -10.64 1.51
CA LYS A 90 -11.23 -11.47 2.67
C LYS A 90 -11.08 -12.95 2.29
N ARG A 91 -9.90 -13.50 2.55
CA ARG A 91 -9.59 -14.92 2.34
C ARG A 91 -9.05 -15.54 3.64
N ASN A 92 -9.59 -16.70 4.04
CA ASN A 92 -9.20 -17.42 5.26
C ASN A 92 -9.21 -16.53 6.52
N GLY A 93 -10.16 -15.58 6.58
CA GLY A 93 -10.31 -14.67 7.70
C GLY A 93 -9.38 -13.46 7.69
N TRP A 94 -8.61 -13.22 6.61
CA TRP A 94 -7.70 -12.10 6.49
C TRP A 94 -7.99 -11.26 5.25
N TYR A 95 -7.93 -9.92 5.41
CA TYR A 95 -7.71 -8.96 4.33
C TYR A 95 -6.21 -8.83 4.12
N HIS A 96 -5.78 -8.76 2.87
CA HIS A 96 -4.40 -8.47 2.49
C HIS A 96 -4.36 -7.13 1.76
N MET A 97 -3.53 -6.21 2.25
CA MET A 97 -3.35 -4.89 1.67
C MET A 97 -1.96 -4.77 1.07
N PHE A 98 -1.90 -4.55 -0.24
CA PHE A 98 -0.71 -4.12 -0.94
C PHE A 98 -0.70 -2.60 -0.95
N TYR A 99 0.37 -1.97 -0.48
CA TYR A 99 0.45 -0.52 -0.34
C TYR A 99 1.79 0.01 -0.79
N LEU A 100 1.87 1.29 -1.10
CA LEU A 100 3.13 1.98 -1.34
C LEU A 100 3.65 2.53 -0.02
N GLY A 101 4.90 2.21 0.30
CA GLY A 101 5.69 2.90 1.30
C GLY A 101 6.71 3.79 0.60
N MET A 102 6.97 4.96 1.16
CA MET A 102 7.96 5.89 0.65
C MET A 102 8.93 6.27 1.76
N ASP A 103 10.20 6.30 1.43
CA ASP A 103 11.24 6.81 2.31
C ASP A 103 11.25 8.34 2.39
N GLY A 104 12.27 8.90 3.07
CA GLY A 104 12.43 10.34 3.21
C GLY A 104 12.72 11.07 1.89
N ASP A 105 13.19 10.36 0.88
CA ASP A 105 13.53 10.87 -0.45
C ASP A 105 12.43 10.58 -1.48
N LEU A 106 11.27 10.10 -1.03
CA LEU A 106 10.09 9.77 -1.83
C LEU A 106 10.32 8.61 -2.84
N ILE A 107 11.27 7.73 -2.55
CA ILE A 107 11.43 6.49 -3.31
C ILE A 107 10.39 5.50 -2.83
N ALA A 108 9.52 5.08 -3.75
CA ALA A 108 8.41 4.21 -3.42
C ALA A 108 8.75 2.74 -3.63
N CYS A 109 8.25 1.90 -2.73
CA CYS A 109 8.29 0.45 -2.77
C CYS A 109 6.92 -0.13 -2.46
N VAL A 110 6.66 -1.39 -2.85
CA VAL A 110 5.42 -2.09 -2.49
C VAL A 110 5.60 -2.87 -1.20
N GLY A 111 4.75 -2.58 -0.24
CA GLY A 111 4.60 -3.33 0.99
C GLY A 111 3.34 -4.19 1.00
N LEU A 112 3.31 -5.14 1.92
CA LEU A 112 2.18 -6.03 2.18
C LEU A 112 1.84 -5.99 3.66
N ALA A 113 0.55 -5.91 3.97
CA ALA A 113 0.03 -6.02 5.33
C ALA A 113 -1.24 -6.86 5.35
N ARG A 114 -1.60 -7.43 6.51
CA ARG A 114 -2.87 -8.14 6.69
C ARG A 114 -3.61 -7.65 7.93
N SER A 115 -4.95 -7.77 7.91
CA SER A 115 -5.83 -7.47 9.04
C SER A 115 -7.02 -8.43 9.06
N ARG A 116 -7.55 -8.72 10.25
CA ARG A 116 -8.75 -9.58 10.40
C ARG A 116 -10.03 -8.88 9.98
N ASP A 117 -10.12 -7.60 10.22
CA ASP A 117 -11.31 -6.80 9.98
C ASP A 117 -11.14 -5.76 8.85
N GLY A 118 -9.91 -5.63 8.30
CA GLY A 118 -9.59 -4.66 7.27
C GLY A 118 -9.53 -3.21 7.77
N LYS A 119 -9.57 -2.99 9.09
CA LYS A 119 -9.55 -1.67 9.72
C LYS A 119 -8.44 -1.57 10.77
N THR A 120 -8.40 -2.53 11.72
CA THR A 120 -7.50 -2.47 12.88
C THR A 120 -6.39 -3.53 12.78
N ASP A 121 -5.40 -3.40 13.65
CA ASP A 121 -4.35 -4.40 13.86
C ASP A 121 -3.68 -4.91 12.57
N TRP A 122 -3.38 -3.97 11.67
CA TRP A 122 -2.66 -4.28 10.45
C TRP A 122 -1.25 -4.78 10.76
N GLN A 123 -1.01 -6.06 10.46
CA GLN A 123 0.27 -6.71 10.60
C GLN A 123 1.06 -6.55 9.30
N ARG A 124 2.16 -5.82 9.33
CA ARG A 124 3.08 -5.71 8.19
C ARG A 124 3.79 -7.02 7.94
N HIS A 125 3.99 -7.35 6.67
CA HIS A 125 4.75 -8.54 6.32
C HIS A 125 6.20 -8.41 6.80
N PRO A 126 6.81 -9.46 7.43
CA PRO A 126 8.16 -9.36 7.99
C PRO A 126 9.22 -9.09 6.91
N SER A 127 8.99 -9.55 5.69
CA SER A 127 9.90 -9.34 4.57
C SER A 127 9.60 -8.09 3.72
N ASN A 128 8.87 -7.10 4.26
CA ASN A 128 8.66 -5.84 3.54
C ASN A 128 9.97 -5.06 3.32
N PRO A 129 10.06 -4.31 2.20
CA PRO A 129 9.13 -4.26 1.08
C PRO A 129 9.15 -5.55 0.26
N ILE A 130 7.97 -5.98 -0.24
CA ILE A 130 7.89 -7.21 -1.06
C ILE A 130 8.35 -6.98 -2.50
N ILE A 131 8.27 -5.74 -3.00
CA ILE A 131 8.82 -5.33 -4.29
C ILE A 131 9.50 -3.97 -4.11
N ALA A 132 10.76 -3.89 -4.52
CA ALA A 132 11.54 -2.67 -4.51
C ALA A 132 12.47 -2.65 -5.73
N GLY A 133 12.73 -1.47 -6.26
CA GLY A 133 13.79 -1.27 -7.25
C GLY A 133 15.17 -1.49 -6.61
N PHE A 134 16.12 -1.96 -7.38
CA PHE A 134 17.52 -2.09 -6.95
C PHE A 134 18.46 -1.53 -8.02
N ASP A 135 19.63 -1.14 -7.60
CA ASP A 135 20.61 -0.50 -8.51
C ASP A 135 20.93 -1.41 -9.71
N GLY A 136 20.77 -0.84 -10.90
CA GLY A 136 20.93 -1.55 -12.16
C GLY A 136 19.68 -2.26 -12.69
N SER A 137 18.56 -2.31 -11.93
CA SER A 137 17.29 -2.74 -12.48
C SER A 137 16.63 -1.64 -13.31
N TRP A 138 15.70 -2.03 -14.19
CA TRP A 138 14.98 -1.07 -15.03
C TRP A 138 14.04 -0.15 -14.24
N ASP A 139 13.69 -0.55 -13.01
CA ASP A 139 12.76 0.12 -12.07
C ASP A 139 13.45 0.69 -10.82
N TRP A 140 14.77 0.90 -10.89
CA TRP A 140 15.62 1.21 -9.75
C TRP A 140 15.27 2.51 -9.00
N SER A 141 14.60 3.46 -9.62
CA SER A 141 14.31 4.75 -8.98
C SER A 141 12.93 4.83 -8.30
N GLY A 142 12.16 3.76 -8.33
CA GLY A 142 10.90 3.68 -7.59
C GLY A 142 9.85 2.81 -8.26
N ILE A 143 8.94 2.31 -7.46
CA ILE A 143 7.82 1.45 -7.84
C ILE A 143 6.54 2.08 -7.35
N CYS A 144 5.56 2.28 -8.22
CA CYS A 144 4.30 2.90 -7.85
C CYS A 144 3.08 2.24 -8.53
N LYS A 145 1.88 2.65 -8.10
CA LYS A 145 0.59 2.28 -8.71
C LYS A 145 0.39 0.77 -8.87
N ALA A 146 0.61 0.01 -7.81
CA ALA A 146 0.39 -1.43 -7.84
C ALA A 146 -1.09 -1.76 -8.06
N SER A 147 -1.35 -2.74 -8.93
CA SER A 147 -2.66 -3.34 -9.17
C SER A 147 -2.55 -4.85 -9.04
N VAL A 148 -3.38 -5.46 -8.20
CA VAL A 148 -3.30 -6.88 -7.86
C VAL A 148 -4.51 -7.62 -8.38
N LEU A 149 -4.29 -8.78 -8.97
CA LEU A 149 -5.32 -9.71 -9.37
C LEU A 149 -5.09 -11.05 -8.67
N GLU A 150 -6.10 -11.52 -7.94
CA GLU A 150 -6.15 -12.88 -7.46
C GLU A 150 -6.55 -13.79 -8.64
N THR A 151 -5.76 -14.82 -8.89
CA THR A 151 -5.97 -15.82 -9.94
C THR A 151 -6.39 -17.16 -9.33
N GLU A 152 -6.63 -18.17 -10.15
CA GLU A 152 -6.89 -19.53 -9.66
C GLU A 152 -5.69 -20.15 -8.93
N ASN A 153 -4.47 -19.70 -9.21
CA ASN A 153 -3.23 -20.30 -8.72
C ASN A 153 -2.41 -19.40 -7.79
N GLY A 154 -2.87 -18.19 -7.47
CA GLY A 154 -2.13 -17.23 -6.64
C GLY A 154 -2.42 -15.79 -7.03
N TYR A 155 -1.38 -14.95 -7.08
CA TYR A 155 -1.53 -13.53 -7.32
C TYR A 155 -0.66 -13.03 -8.48
N MET A 156 -1.18 -12.09 -9.24
CA MET A 156 -0.44 -11.30 -10.22
C MET A 156 -0.50 -9.83 -9.79
N LEU A 157 0.64 -9.16 -9.79
CA LEU A 157 0.76 -7.75 -9.40
C LEU A 157 1.45 -6.99 -10.53
N TRP A 158 0.74 -6.07 -11.15
CA TRP A 158 1.30 -5.12 -12.09
C TRP A 158 1.63 -3.83 -11.36
N TYR A 159 2.73 -3.20 -11.74
CA TYR A 159 3.20 -1.96 -11.13
C TYR A 159 3.87 -1.07 -12.16
N ASN A 160 3.93 0.23 -11.88
CA ASN A 160 4.80 1.13 -12.61
C ASN A 160 6.18 1.11 -11.96
N GLY A 161 7.20 0.80 -12.74
CA GLY A 161 8.60 0.94 -12.37
C GLY A 161 9.23 2.13 -13.06
N CYS A 162 10.05 2.88 -12.35
CA CYS A 162 10.68 4.10 -12.84
C CYS A 162 12.20 4.00 -12.81
N ASN A 163 12.89 4.63 -13.77
CA ASN A 163 14.34 4.76 -13.80
C ASN A 163 14.80 6.21 -14.02
N ARG A 164 14.01 7.20 -13.58
CA ARG A 164 14.19 8.65 -13.79
C ARG A 164 14.06 9.12 -15.23
N ARG A 165 14.12 8.24 -16.21
CA ARG A 165 13.99 8.57 -17.64
C ARG A 165 12.70 8.02 -18.24
N PHE A 166 12.32 6.83 -17.83
CA PHE A 166 11.14 6.12 -18.32
C PHE A 166 10.32 5.60 -17.13
N GLU A 167 9.04 5.48 -17.35
CA GLU A 167 8.08 4.80 -16.49
C GLU A 167 7.47 3.66 -17.32
N GLU A 168 7.61 2.43 -16.85
CA GLU A 168 7.24 1.22 -17.56
C GLU A 168 6.41 0.31 -16.66
N ILE A 169 5.70 -0.66 -17.23
CA ILE A 169 4.85 -1.59 -16.46
C ILE A 169 5.61 -2.88 -16.22
N GLY A 170 5.78 -3.23 -14.96
CA GLY A 170 6.29 -4.52 -14.49
C GLY A 170 5.20 -5.48 -14.07
N LEU A 171 5.56 -6.75 -13.96
CA LEU A 171 4.73 -7.82 -13.45
C LEU A 171 5.52 -8.64 -12.43
N ALA A 172 4.93 -8.81 -11.25
CA ALA A 172 5.35 -9.81 -10.26
C ALA A 172 4.28 -10.89 -10.13
N VAL A 173 4.68 -12.13 -9.93
CA VAL A 173 3.79 -13.29 -9.78
C VAL A 173 4.11 -13.98 -8.46
N HIS A 174 3.07 -14.38 -7.74
CA HIS A 174 3.18 -15.20 -6.54
C HIS A 174 2.33 -16.46 -6.70
N ASP A 175 2.99 -17.60 -6.64
CA ASP A 175 2.32 -18.90 -6.73
C ASP A 175 1.73 -19.29 -5.38
N GLY A 176 0.46 -19.72 -5.40
CA GLY A 176 -0.28 -20.07 -4.20
C GLY A 176 -0.88 -18.87 -3.46
N PHE A 177 -1.56 -19.16 -2.37
CA PHE A 177 -2.30 -18.16 -1.56
C PHE A 177 -1.69 -17.93 -0.18
N ASP A 178 -0.62 -18.65 0.13
CA ASP A 178 0.17 -18.39 1.34
C ASP A 178 1.18 -17.30 1.05
N LEU A 179 0.89 -16.12 1.56
CA LEU A 179 1.72 -14.94 1.37
C LEU A 179 2.90 -14.86 2.38
N GLY A 180 3.18 -15.93 3.13
CA GLY A 180 4.35 -16.02 4.00
C GLY A 180 4.24 -15.24 5.32
N PHE A 181 3.03 -14.91 5.76
CA PHE A 181 2.86 -14.33 7.10
C PHE A 181 3.10 -15.39 8.19
N PRO A 182 3.67 -14.98 9.34
CA PRO A 182 3.80 -15.86 10.50
C PRO A 182 2.44 -16.44 10.91
N LYS A 183 2.44 -17.68 11.41
CA LYS A 183 1.25 -18.26 12.04
C LYS A 183 0.90 -17.51 13.32
N GLU A 184 -0.36 -17.60 13.75
CA GLU A 184 -0.78 -16.99 15.01
C GLU A 184 0.08 -17.50 16.17
N GLY A 185 0.70 -16.56 16.93
CA GLY A 185 1.59 -16.88 18.04
C GLY A 185 3.06 -17.07 17.65
N GLU A 186 3.41 -17.02 16.37
CA GLU A 186 4.80 -16.97 15.92
C GLU A 186 5.24 -15.52 15.71
N GLU A 187 6.38 -15.13 16.26
CA GLU A 187 6.99 -13.84 15.91
C GLU A 187 7.58 -13.95 14.50
N GLY A 188 7.25 -13.01 13.63
CA GLY A 188 7.86 -12.92 12.30
C GLY A 188 9.32 -12.57 12.42
N VAL A 189 10.18 -13.41 11.88
CA VAL A 189 11.61 -13.11 11.76
C VAL A 189 11.80 -12.26 10.51
N ASP A 190 12.37 -11.07 10.67
CA ASP A 190 12.89 -10.29 9.55
C ASP A 190 14.15 -10.99 9.02
N GLU A 191 14.01 -11.86 8.04
CA GLU A 191 15.12 -12.63 7.46
C GLU A 191 16.17 -11.73 6.77
N ARG A 192 15.90 -10.45 6.62
CA ARG A 192 16.77 -9.47 5.95
C ARG A 192 17.57 -8.60 6.92
N GLY A 193 17.44 -8.81 8.21
CA GLY A 193 18.42 -8.56 9.28
C GLY A 193 18.67 -7.13 9.73
N ASP A 194 18.39 -6.09 8.95
CA ASP A 194 18.70 -4.70 9.30
C ASP A 194 17.49 -3.75 9.24
N GLY A 195 16.30 -4.29 9.06
CA GLY A 195 15.09 -3.49 8.92
C GLY A 195 14.99 -2.72 7.59
N THR A 196 15.98 -2.84 6.70
CA THR A 196 15.91 -2.22 5.37
C THR A 196 15.07 -3.03 4.40
N GLY A 197 14.77 -4.28 4.75
CA GLY A 197 13.91 -5.15 3.97
C GLY A 197 14.53 -5.69 2.67
N LEU A 198 15.80 -5.42 2.40
CA LEU A 198 16.44 -5.71 1.11
C LEU A 198 17.71 -6.52 1.31
N GLY A 199 17.55 -7.81 1.54
CA GLY A 199 18.59 -8.81 1.81
C GLY A 199 19.98 -8.50 1.29
N GLY A 200 20.81 -7.84 2.08
CA GLY A 200 22.21 -7.57 1.78
C GLY A 200 22.50 -6.65 0.59
N VAL A 201 21.46 -6.15 -0.10
CA VAL A 201 21.63 -5.11 -1.10
C VAL A 201 21.69 -3.79 -0.33
N ASN A 202 22.89 -3.23 -0.19
CA ASN A 202 23.07 -1.88 0.29
C ASN A 202 22.16 -0.97 -0.54
N TYR A 203 21.13 -0.40 0.07
CA TYR A 203 20.29 0.58 -0.55
C TYR A 203 21.13 1.80 -0.84
N TYR A 204 21.59 1.93 -2.06
CA TYR A 204 22.34 3.08 -2.54
C TYR A 204 21.42 4.28 -2.80
N VAL A 205 20.45 4.53 -1.91
CA VAL A 205 19.70 5.78 -1.90
C VAL A 205 20.65 6.96 -1.70
N ARG A 206 21.76 6.78 -0.94
CA ARG A 206 22.76 7.84 -0.74
C ARG A 206 23.50 8.24 -2.02
N ASP A 207 23.79 7.31 -2.92
CA ASP A 207 24.54 7.62 -4.13
C ASP A 207 23.68 8.24 -5.24
N CYS A 208 22.35 8.07 -5.19
CA CYS A 208 21.45 8.72 -6.13
C CYS A 208 21.32 10.24 -5.89
N ILE A 209 21.50 10.71 -4.66
CA ILE A 209 21.39 12.13 -4.30
C ILE A 209 22.67 12.90 -4.57
N ALA A 210 23.83 12.25 -4.53
CA ALA A 210 25.14 12.88 -4.67
C ALA A 210 25.55 13.24 -6.11
N ARG A 211 24.69 13.02 -7.11
CA ARG A 211 25.01 13.22 -8.53
C ARG A 211 24.15 14.26 -9.26
N TYR A 212 23.50 15.16 -8.50
CA TYR A 212 22.80 16.34 -9.07
C TYR A 212 23.23 17.62 -8.38
#